data_194b039dad5da984debcdbdddb253e4b
#
_entry.id   194b039dad5da984debcdbdddb253e4b
#
_cell.length_a   1.000
_cell.length_b   1.000
_cell.length_c   1.000
_cell.angle_alpha   90.00
_cell.angle_beta   90.00
_cell.angle_gamma   90.00
#
_symmetry.space_group_name_H-M   'P 1'
#
loop_
_entity.id
_entity.type
_entity.pdbx_description
1 polymer ?
#
loop_
_entity_poly.entity_id
_entity_poly.type
_entity_poly.pdbx_seq_one_letter_code
_entity_poly.pdbx_strand_id
1 'polypeptide(L)'
;MLVVMLGAVFMALLDSTIVNVATPTIRTDLGTTGSSLQLIVSGYTIAYATLLVTGSRLGARNGFRTVFLFGLVTFTVASLACGLAPGSVTLIGARVVQGVGAAAMMPQIYSLIQLNFEGAARARALSLYAAVIGLGVVIGQVAGGLLVSADLFGTGWRPVFLINVPVGVVLVIAGLRLLPQGKPPKPKGLDIPGLITLTAALLLLVVPLVMGHEQNWPLWMQVSLVASVPALVVFALVERAVARRGGAPLVPGRVLKTPGLVSGASANFFAMAGYAGFLFAFSQHMQSGLGESATRTGLTFAPLAIGVATGSLTWQKVPERLHRPMIATACVVTAVGYVAIGFDMRSGGHGGLALPALQLVVGIGMGYITSPLLTVALAQVKPADAADASGVMTTAAQIAQVLGVAAYGSVYLGTADGQGADSSAHAIFVTALLVTAGALLSALAALRLPRKRQTA
;
A
#
# COMPACT_ATOMS: atom_id res chain seq x y z
N MET A 1 5.37 -12.43 18.81
CA MET A 1 5.73 -11.15 18.20
C MET A 1 5.31 -11.05 16.72
N LEU A 2 5.86 -11.88 15.80
CA LEU A 2 5.56 -11.79 14.37
C LEU A 2 4.05 -11.91 14.05
N VAL A 3 3.33 -12.82 14.69
CA VAL A 3 1.89 -13.02 14.52
C VAL A 3 1.10 -11.74 14.86
N VAL A 4 1.48 -11.01 15.91
CA VAL A 4 0.83 -9.74 16.27
C VAL A 4 1.02 -8.69 15.19
N MET A 5 2.25 -8.58 14.67
CA MET A 5 2.56 -7.61 13.62
C MET A 5 1.84 -7.96 12.31
N LEU A 6 1.86 -9.21 11.91
CA LEU A 6 1.18 -9.67 10.69
C LEU A 6 -0.34 -9.61 10.81
N GLY A 7 -0.89 -9.88 12.00
CA GLY A 7 -2.31 -9.72 12.30
C GLY A 7 -2.77 -8.26 12.16
N ALA A 8 -1.94 -7.32 12.62
CA ALA A 8 -2.24 -5.89 12.46
C ALA A 8 -2.18 -5.43 10.99
N VAL A 9 -1.21 -5.94 10.19
CA VAL A 9 -1.17 -5.71 8.74
C VAL A 9 -2.43 -6.25 8.08
N PHE A 10 -2.77 -7.49 8.38
CA PHE A 10 -3.95 -8.16 7.83
C PHE A 10 -5.24 -7.37 8.15
N MET A 11 -5.41 -6.96 9.41
CA MET A 11 -6.57 -6.17 9.87
C MET A 11 -6.68 -4.84 9.12
N ALA A 12 -5.57 -4.10 8.95
CA ALA A 12 -5.57 -2.81 8.25
C ALA A 12 -5.87 -2.95 6.75
N LEU A 13 -5.38 -4.02 6.11
CA LEU A 13 -5.63 -4.29 4.69
C LEU A 13 -7.06 -4.80 4.46
N LEU A 14 -7.54 -5.67 5.33
CA LEU A 14 -8.92 -6.11 5.34
C LEU A 14 -9.85 -4.90 5.43
N ASP A 15 -9.63 -4.00 6.39
CA ASP A 15 -10.43 -2.79 6.58
C ASP A 15 -10.43 -1.88 5.34
N SER A 16 -9.29 -1.71 4.70
CA SER A 16 -9.17 -0.85 3.52
C SER A 16 -9.95 -1.36 2.31
N THR A 17 -10.15 -2.66 2.20
CA THR A 17 -10.81 -3.30 1.05
C THR A 17 -12.26 -3.66 1.33
N ILE A 18 -12.58 -4.05 2.55
CA ILE A 18 -13.92 -4.49 2.97
C ILE A 18 -14.97 -3.38 2.83
N VAL A 19 -14.56 -2.13 3.05
CA VAL A 19 -15.44 -0.96 2.98
C VAL A 19 -15.98 -0.72 1.57
N ASN A 20 -15.21 -1.08 0.54
CA ASN A 20 -15.65 -0.92 -0.85
C ASN A 20 -16.90 -1.77 -1.16
N VAL A 21 -16.97 -2.95 -0.57
CA VAL A 21 -18.12 -3.86 -0.72
C VAL A 21 -19.34 -3.34 0.02
N ALA A 22 -19.15 -2.67 1.16
CA ALA A 22 -20.23 -2.09 1.96
C ALA A 22 -20.78 -0.76 1.40
N THR A 23 -20.08 -0.16 0.42
CA THR A 23 -20.40 1.15 -0.15
C THR A 23 -21.88 1.30 -0.57
N PRO A 24 -22.49 0.36 -1.34
CA PRO A 24 -23.91 0.49 -1.72
C PRO A 24 -24.86 0.50 -0.52
N THR A 25 -24.60 -0.39 0.47
CA THR A 25 -25.42 -0.49 1.68
C THR A 25 -25.28 0.75 2.58
N ILE A 26 -24.07 1.30 2.71
CA ILE A 26 -23.81 2.56 3.42
C ILE A 26 -24.58 3.71 2.76
N ARG A 27 -24.59 3.75 1.42
CA ARG A 27 -25.30 4.79 0.66
C ARG A 27 -26.80 4.78 0.95
N THR A 28 -27.41 3.62 0.94
CA THR A 28 -28.85 3.47 1.16
C THR A 28 -29.24 3.71 2.61
N ASP A 29 -28.48 3.19 3.57
CA ASP A 29 -28.78 3.30 5.01
C ASP A 29 -28.60 4.73 5.54
N LEU A 30 -27.51 5.41 5.15
CA LEU A 30 -27.21 6.77 5.60
C LEU A 30 -27.75 7.87 4.67
N GLY A 31 -28.38 7.54 3.55
CA GLY A 31 -28.89 8.52 2.57
C GLY A 31 -27.81 9.46 2.04
N THR A 32 -26.56 8.96 1.88
CA THR A 32 -25.41 9.83 1.61
C THR A 32 -25.29 10.21 0.14
N THR A 33 -24.71 11.40 -0.12
CA THR A 33 -24.34 11.84 -1.46
C THR A 33 -23.11 11.06 -1.97
N GLY A 34 -22.89 11.03 -3.29
CA GLY A 34 -21.70 10.40 -3.89
C GLY A 34 -20.39 10.94 -3.32
N SER A 35 -20.27 12.26 -3.12
CA SER A 35 -19.08 12.90 -2.54
C SER A 35 -18.82 12.50 -1.09
N SER A 36 -19.86 12.38 -0.27
CA SER A 36 -19.72 11.89 1.12
C SER A 36 -19.29 10.44 1.15
N LEU A 37 -19.87 9.61 0.28
CA LEU A 37 -19.50 8.20 0.15
C LEU A 37 -18.04 8.04 -0.25
N GLN A 38 -17.58 8.83 -1.20
CA GLN A 38 -16.17 8.87 -1.60
C GLN A 38 -15.26 9.25 -0.43
N LEU A 39 -15.63 10.25 0.38
CA LEU A 39 -14.85 10.63 1.56
C LEU A 39 -14.82 9.52 2.63
N ILE A 40 -15.86 8.72 2.78
CA ILE A 40 -15.87 7.56 3.67
C ILE A 40 -14.80 6.54 3.23
N VAL A 41 -14.67 6.29 1.93
CA VAL A 41 -13.66 5.36 1.40
C VAL A 41 -12.28 6.00 1.39
N SER A 42 -12.15 7.18 0.81
CA SER A 42 -10.85 7.83 0.56
C SER A 42 -10.26 8.54 1.77
N GLY A 43 -11.07 8.98 2.74
CA GLY A 43 -10.60 9.70 3.92
C GLY A 43 -9.58 8.91 4.75
N TYR A 44 -9.80 7.61 4.90
CA TYR A 44 -8.82 6.69 5.49
C TYR A 44 -7.51 6.68 4.69
N THR A 45 -7.59 6.49 3.38
CA THR A 45 -6.42 6.37 2.49
C THR A 45 -5.62 7.66 2.45
N ILE A 46 -6.28 8.82 2.37
CA ILE A 46 -5.66 10.14 2.37
C ILE A 46 -4.92 10.38 3.70
N ALA A 47 -5.58 10.14 4.84
CA ALA A 47 -4.96 10.32 6.15
C ALA A 47 -3.78 9.35 6.35
N TYR A 48 -3.95 8.09 5.97
CA TYR A 48 -2.90 7.08 6.00
C TYR A 48 -1.68 7.49 5.18
N ALA A 49 -1.87 7.85 3.91
CA ALA A 49 -0.80 8.19 2.99
C ALA A 49 0.00 9.43 3.42
N THR A 50 -0.71 10.47 3.81
CA THR A 50 -0.10 11.77 4.15
C THR A 50 0.66 11.73 5.48
N LEU A 51 0.20 10.92 6.45
CA LEU A 51 0.79 10.82 7.78
C LEU A 51 1.75 9.65 7.97
N LEU A 52 1.94 8.81 6.95
CA LEU A 52 2.77 7.61 7.02
C LEU A 52 4.22 7.92 7.43
N VAL A 53 4.81 8.96 6.82
CA VAL A 53 6.18 9.40 7.13
C VAL A 53 6.27 9.94 8.55
N THR A 54 5.25 10.70 8.97
CA THR A 54 5.13 11.19 10.36
C THR A 54 5.10 10.03 11.34
N GLY A 55 4.28 9.01 11.09
CA GLY A 55 4.20 7.80 11.89
C GLY A 55 5.56 7.08 12.01
N SER A 56 6.27 6.92 10.90
CA SER A 56 7.61 6.32 10.88
C SER A 56 8.60 7.10 11.77
N ARG A 57 8.60 8.43 11.70
CA ARG A 57 9.47 9.30 12.51
C ARG A 57 9.11 9.30 13.99
N LEU A 58 7.82 9.28 14.32
CA LEU A 58 7.36 9.13 15.70
C LEU A 58 7.87 7.83 16.31
N GLY A 59 7.86 6.72 15.56
CA GLY A 59 8.40 5.44 16.00
C GLY A 59 9.89 5.49 16.28
N ALA A 60 10.67 6.11 15.41
CA ALA A 60 12.11 6.28 15.60
C ALA A 60 12.45 7.16 16.82
N ARG A 61 11.58 8.11 17.18
CA ARG A 61 11.75 9.00 18.34
C ARG A 61 11.24 8.40 19.65
N ASN A 62 10.01 7.89 19.64
CA ASN A 62 9.27 7.50 20.86
C ASN A 62 9.33 6.00 21.14
N GLY A 63 9.93 5.22 20.22
CA GLY A 63 9.99 3.76 20.28
C GLY A 63 8.95 3.10 19.40
N PHE A 64 9.40 2.16 18.57
CA PHE A 64 8.57 1.47 17.59
C PHE A 64 7.39 0.73 18.22
N ARG A 65 7.61 0.05 19.36
CA ARG A 65 6.54 -0.63 20.10
C ARG A 65 5.46 0.33 20.56
N THR A 66 5.87 1.46 21.16
CA THR A 66 4.94 2.44 21.74
C THR A 66 4.04 3.04 20.64
N VAL A 67 4.64 3.46 19.53
CA VAL A 67 3.90 4.05 18.42
C VAL A 67 3.06 3.01 17.69
N PHE A 68 3.52 1.76 17.56
CA PHE A 68 2.72 0.66 17.05
C PHE A 68 1.46 0.43 17.88
N LEU A 69 1.60 0.31 19.20
CA LEU A 69 0.46 0.08 20.11
C LEU A 69 -0.50 1.26 20.13
N PHE A 70 0.02 2.49 20.14
CA PHE A 70 -0.80 3.70 20.01
C PHE A 70 -1.61 3.67 18.71
N GLY A 71 -0.97 3.38 17.59
CA GLY A 71 -1.64 3.29 16.28
C GLY A 71 -2.70 2.17 16.27
N LEU A 72 -2.39 1.01 16.83
CA LEU A 72 -3.31 -0.13 16.92
C LEU A 72 -4.54 0.18 17.79
N VAL A 73 -4.36 0.83 18.95
CA VAL A 73 -5.47 1.29 19.81
C VAL A 73 -6.32 2.34 19.06
N THR A 74 -5.67 3.35 18.47
CA THR A 74 -6.37 4.39 17.71
C THR A 74 -7.19 3.80 16.58
N PHE A 75 -6.61 2.87 15.81
CA PHE A 75 -7.28 2.17 14.73
C PHE A 75 -8.51 1.38 15.24
N THR A 76 -8.35 0.64 16.33
CA THR A 76 -9.42 -0.20 16.92
C THR A 76 -10.56 0.65 17.45
N VAL A 77 -10.27 1.74 18.16
CA VAL A 77 -11.28 2.68 18.68
C VAL A 77 -11.99 3.40 17.54
N ALA A 78 -11.25 3.82 16.52
CA ALA A 78 -11.84 4.44 15.33
C ALA A 78 -12.73 3.44 14.55
N SER A 79 -12.35 2.16 14.46
CA SER A 79 -13.21 1.11 13.88
C SER A 79 -14.52 0.95 14.65
N LEU A 80 -14.48 0.98 15.98
CA LEU A 80 -15.68 0.98 16.81
C LEU A 80 -16.54 2.22 16.50
N ALA A 81 -15.93 3.40 16.42
CA ALA A 81 -16.64 4.63 16.08
C ALA A 81 -17.26 4.58 14.67
N CYS A 82 -16.58 3.96 13.69
CA CYS A 82 -17.13 3.70 12.36
C CYS A 82 -18.38 2.82 12.43
N GLY A 83 -18.31 1.69 13.13
CA GLY A 83 -19.42 0.75 13.27
C GLY A 83 -20.63 1.30 14.04
N LEU A 84 -20.41 2.30 14.89
CA LEU A 84 -21.45 2.98 15.68
C LEU A 84 -21.88 4.34 15.07
N ALA A 85 -21.38 4.70 13.90
CA ALA A 85 -21.61 6.01 13.30
C ALA A 85 -23.13 6.22 13.00
N PRO A 86 -23.72 7.31 13.51
CA PRO A 86 -25.13 7.65 13.27
C PRO A 86 -25.36 8.35 11.92
N GLY A 87 -24.32 8.79 11.23
CA GLY A 87 -24.41 9.49 9.97
C GLY A 87 -23.07 9.63 9.24
N SER A 88 -23.11 10.11 8.00
CA SER A 88 -21.96 10.20 7.11
C SER A 88 -20.81 11.05 7.65
N VAL A 89 -21.11 12.20 8.28
CA VAL A 89 -20.08 13.10 8.83
C VAL A 89 -19.26 12.41 9.92
N THR A 90 -19.94 11.71 10.85
CA THR A 90 -19.29 10.96 11.92
C THR A 90 -18.45 9.82 11.35
N LEU A 91 -18.99 9.11 10.36
CA LEU A 91 -18.30 8.02 9.69
C LEU A 91 -17.03 8.52 8.96
N ILE A 92 -17.11 9.63 8.23
CA ILE A 92 -15.94 10.26 7.57
C ILE A 92 -14.88 10.63 8.61
N GLY A 93 -15.27 11.31 9.69
CA GLY A 93 -14.34 11.67 10.76
C GLY A 93 -13.66 10.46 11.39
N ALA A 94 -14.42 9.41 11.69
CA ALA A 94 -13.88 8.16 12.23
C ALA A 94 -12.91 7.46 11.24
N ARG A 95 -13.21 7.47 9.93
CA ARG A 95 -12.33 6.94 8.88
C ARG A 95 -10.99 7.70 8.79
N VAL A 96 -11.02 9.02 8.92
CA VAL A 96 -9.78 9.83 8.97
C VAL A 96 -8.96 9.46 10.20
N VAL A 97 -9.56 9.34 11.39
CA VAL A 97 -8.87 8.92 12.63
C VAL A 97 -8.32 7.50 12.50
N GLN A 98 -9.06 6.61 11.86
CA GLN A 98 -8.62 5.25 11.59
C GLN A 98 -7.38 5.24 10.66
N GLY A 99 -7.35 6.09 9.64
CA GLY A 99 -6.19 6.31 8.78
C GLY A 99 -4.97 6.84 9.54
N VAL A 100 -5.16 7.76 10.51
CA VAL A 100 -4.09 8.21 11.42
C VAL A 100 -3.53 7.03 12.24
N GLY A 101 -4.41 6.18 12.78
CA GLY A 101 -4.02 4.96 13.49
C GLY A 101 -3.17 4.02 12.63
N ALA A 102 -3.60 3.77 11.40
CA ALA A 102 -2.86 2.95 10.44
C ALA A 102 -1.51 3.57 10.08
N ALA A 103 -1.43 4.89 9.86
CA ALA A 103 -0.19 5.61 9.57
C ALA A 103 0.82 5.54 10.73
N ALA A 104 0.34 5.52 11.96
CA ALA A 104 1.19 5.32 13.13
C ALA A 104 1.66 3.86 13.26
N MET A 105 0.81 2.88 12.97
CA MET A 105 1.05 1.45 13.20
C MET A 105 1.93 0.80 12.12
N MET A 106 1.60 1.00 10.85
CA MET A 106 2.15 0.21 9.73
C MET A 106 3.67 0.33 9.55
N PRO A 107 4.29 1.54 9.59
CA PRO A 107 5.74 1.66 9.43
C PRO A 107 6.53 0.96 10.54
N GLN A 108 5.95 0.84 11.74
CA GLN A 108 6.61 0.24 12.88
C GLN A 108 6.81 -1.26 12.71
N ILE A 109 5.87 -1.93 12.04
CA ILE A 109 5.91 -3.37 11.78
C ILE A 109 7.18 -3.73 11.03
N TYR A 110 7.46 -2.99 9.96
CA TYR A 110 8.66 -3.18 9.17
C TYR A 110 9.92 -2.95 10.00
N SER A 111 9.97 -1.86 10.76
CA SER A 111 11.09 -1.53 11.64
C SER A 111 11.29 -2.59 12.73
N LEU A 112 10.22 -3.07 13.34
CA LEU A 112 10.27 -4.13 14.36
C LEU A 112 10.78 -5.46 13.77
N ILE A 113 10.40 -5.81 12.53
CA ILE A 113 10.95 -6.98 11.84
C ILE A 113 12.46 -6.81 11.63
N GLN A 114 12.89 -5.65 11.15
CA GLN A 114 14.31 -5.38 10.88
C GLN A 114 15.17 -5.44 12.14
N LEU A 115 14.65 -4.99 13.28
CA LEU A 115 15.39 -4.92 14.54
C LEU A 115 15.43 -6.24 15.31
N ASN A 116 14.43 -7.11 15.14
CA ASN A 116 14.28 -8.30 15.98
C ASN A 116 14.52 -9.63 15.23
N PHE A 117 14.74 -9.59 13.94
CA PHE A 117 15.06 -10.78 13.13
C PHE A 117 16.34 -10.55 12.34
N GLU A 118 17.17 -11.57 12.22
CA GLU A 118 18.44 -11.54 11.49
C GLU A 118 18.52 -12.66 10.44
N GLY A 119 19.38 -12.47 9.45
CA GLY A 119 19.67 -13.48 8.44
C GLY A 119 18.43 -14.08 7.77
N ALA A 120 18.37 -15.41 7.71
CA ALA A 120 17.26 -16.16 7.12
C ALA A 120 15.92 -15.93 7.83
N ALA A 121 15.92 -15.72 9.14
CA ALA A 121 14.69 -15.44 9.91
C ALA A 121 14.06 -14.09 9.51
N ARG A 122 14.88 -13.06 9.27
CA ARG A 122 14.44 -11.77 8.77
C ARG A 122 13.82 -11.91 7.37
N ALA A 123 14.51 -12.61 6.48
CA ALA A 123 14.03 -12.85 5.13
C ALA A 123 12.67 -13.57 5.13
N ARG A 124 12.51 -14.60 5.99
CA ARG A 124 11.22 -15.31 6.16
C ARG A 124 10.13 -14.40 6.72
N ALA A 125 10.44 -13.57 7.72
CA ALA A 125 9.48 -12.64 8.30
C ALA A 125 8.98 -11.61 7.27
N LEU A 126 9.87 -11.07 6.43
CA LEU A 126 9.53 -10.14 5.35
C LEU A 126 8.74 -10.84 4.22
N SER A 127 9.05 -12.09 3.91
CA SER A 127 8.26 -12.87 2.94
C SER A 127 6.84 -13.14 3.45
N LEU A 128 6.68 -13.46 4.74
CA LEU A 128 5.35 -13.60 5.36
C LEU A 128 4.59 -12.27 5.39
N TYR A 129 5.29 -11.16 5.65
CA TYR A 129 4.70 -9.82 5.58
C TYR A 129 4.17 -9.51 4.17
N ALA A 130 4.94 -9.80 3.13
CA ALA A 130 4.52 -9.63 1.74
C ALA A 130 3.34 -10.56 1.38
N ALA A 131 3.35 -11.81 1.83
CA ALA A 131 2.25 -12.75 1.62
C ALA A 131 0.95 -12.28 2.30
N VAL A 132 1.03 -11.76 3.53
CA VAL A 132 -0.12 -11.21 4.26
C VAL A 132 -0.69 -9.98 3.55
N ILE A 133 0.16 -9.15 2.94
CA ILE A 133 -0.32 -8.02 2.11
C ILE A 133 -1.17 -8.54 0.93
N GLY A 134 -0.68 -9.54 0.20
CA GLY A 134 -1.44 -10.12 -0.92
C GLY A 134 -2.75 -10.77 -0.49
N LEU A 135 -2.71 -11.57 0.57
CA LEU A 135 -3.88 -12.28 1.10
C LEU A 135 -4.90 -11.33 1.75
N GLY A 136 -4.44 -10.29 2.44
CA GLY A 136 -5.33 -9.35 3.16
C GLY A 136 -6.30 -8.64 2.23
N VAL A 137 -5.87 -8.28 1.02
CA VAL A 137 -6.72 -7.66 0.01
C VAL A 137 -7.82 -8.62 -0.45
N VAL A 138 -7.47 -9.86 -0.77
CA VAL A 138 -8.41 -10.88 -1.25
C VAL A 138 -9.41 -11.25 -0.15
N ILE A 139 -8.90 -11.57 1.04
CA ILE A 139 -9.76 -11.98 2.16
C ILE A 139 -10.67 -10.84 2.59
N GLY A 140 -10.20 -9.59 2.54
CA GLY A 140 -11.01 -8.42 2.86
C GLY A 140 -12.23 -8.27 1.94
N GLN A 141 -12.05 -8.49 0.65
CA GLN A 141 -13.16 -8.46 -0.32
C GLN A 141 -14.17 -9.58 -0.05
N VAL A 142 -13.70 -10.82 0.13
CA VAL A 142 -14.56 -11.98 0.42
C VAL A 142 -15.28 -11.81 1.75
N ALA A 143 -14.56 -11.43 2.81
CA ALA A 143 -15.14 -11.21 4.13
C ALA A 143 -16.16 -10.07 4.11
N GLY A 144 -15.91 -9.00 3.33
CA GLY A 144 -16.87 -7.91 3.15
C GLY A 144 -18.18 -8.38 2.53
N GLY A 145 -18.07 -9.13 1.45
CA GLY A 145 -19.25 -9.72 0.78
C GLY A 145 -20.06 -10.60 1.72
N LEU A 146 -19.40 -11.47 2.46
CA LEU A 146 -20.05 -12.36 3.43
C LEU A 146 -20.71 -11.60 4.58
N LEU A 147 -20.03 -10.63 5.19
CA LEU A 147 -20.55 -9.86 6.32
C LEU A 147 -21.76 -9.00 5.94
N VAL A 148 -21.69 -8.34 4.78
CA VAL A 148 -22.81 -7.51 4.28
C VAL A 148 -23.98 -8.40 3.89
N SER A 149 -23.74 -9.55 3.21
CA SER A 149 -24.81 -10.47 2.79
C SER A 149 -25.46 -11.20 3.97
N ALA A 150 -24.69 -11.47 5.04
CA ALA A 150 -25.22 -12.14 6.23
C ALA A 150 -26.13 -11.26 7.08
N ASP A 151 -26.08 -9.93 6.88
CA ASP A 151 -26.87 -8.92 7.60
C ASP A 151 -27.03 -9.23 9.10
N LEU A 152 -25.89 -9.48 9.77
CA LEU A 152 -25.86 -9.93 11.15
C LEU A 152 -26.66 -8.99 12.07
N PHE A 153 -27.71 -9.53 12.66
CA PHE A 153 -28.62 -8.82 13.57
C PHE A 153 -29.36 -7.60 12.95
N GLY A 154 -29.52 -7.55 11.61
CA GLY A 154 -30.15 -6.41 10.92
C GLY A 154 -29.31 -5.11 10.99
N THR A 155 -27.99 -5.24 11.17
CA THR A 155 -27.10 -4.09 11.33
C THR A 155 -26.45 -3.63 10.00
N GLY A 156 -26.79 -4.30 8.90
CA GLY A 156 -26.36 -3.95 7.54
C GLY A 156 -24.83 -3.96 7.38
N TRP A 157 -24.27 -2.79 7.07
CA TRP A 157 -22.85 -2.63 6.81
C TRP A 157 -21.97 -2.51 8.07
N ARG A 158 -22.53 -2.26 9.24
CA ARG A 158 -21.78 -1.97 10.48
C ARG A 158 -20.80 -3.07 10.91
N PRO A 159 -21.11 -4.38 10.75
CA PRO A 159 -20.18 -5.47 11.07
C PRO A 159 -18.86 -5.41 10.31
N VAL A 160 -18.81 -4.77 9.16
CA VAL A 160 -17.61 -4.56 8.34
C VAL A 160 -16.51 -3.81 9.14
N PHE A 161 -16.91 -2.87 9.97
CA PHE A 161 -15.99 -2.15 10.86
C PHE A 161 -15.85 -2.84 12.23
N LEU A 162 -16.94 -3.35 12.77
CA LEU A 162 -16.96 -3.94 14.11
C LEU A 162 -16.10 -5.22 14.21
N ILE A 163 -15.87 -5.94 13.11
CA ILE A 163 -14.98 -7.11 13.09
C ILE A 163 -13.53 -6.76 13.52
N ASN A 164 -13.09 -5.54 13.26
CA ASN A 164 -11.76 -5.06 13.67
C ASN A 164 -11.63 -4.90 15.19
N VAL A 165 -12.74 -4.72 15.92
CA VAL A 165 -12.71 -4.43 17.36
C VAL A 165 -12.21 -5.62 18.16
N PRO A 166 -12.82 -6.83 18.09
CA PRO A 166 -12.32 -7.99 18.84
C PRO A 166 -10.90 -8.38 18.40
N VAL A 167 -10.60 -8.31 17.11
CA VAL A 167 -9.25 -8.59 16.59
C VAL A 167 -8.24 -7.58 17.14
N GLY A 168 -8.55 -6.29 17.10
CA GLY A 168 -7.70 -5.22 17.60
C GLY A 168 -7.44 -5.33 19.10
N VAL A 169 -8.47 -5.62 19.90
CA VAL A 169 -8.33 -5.84 21.36
C VAL A 169 -7.37 -7.01 21.63
N VAL A 170 -7.55 -8.14 20.96
CA VAL A 170 -6.65 -9.30 21.10
C VAL A 170 -5.22 -8.94 20.73
N LEU A 171 -5.05 -8.22 19.59
CA LEU A 171 -3.72 -7.79 19.14
C LEU A 171 -3.07 -6.76 20.07
N VAL A 172 -3.83 -5.86 20.68
CA VAL A 172 -3.32 -4.91 21.71
C VAL A 172 -2.82 -5.68 22.93
N ILE A 173 -3.63 -6.58 23.47
CA ILE A 173 -3.26 -7.39 24.65
C ILE A 173 -2.02 -8.24 24.34
N ALA A 174 -2.01 -8.92 23.21
CA ALA A 174 -0.87 -9.71 22.76
C ALA A 174 0.36 -8.83 22.48
N GLY A 175 0.19 -7.64 21.91
CA GLY A 175 1.27 -6.69 21.66
C GLY A 175 1.90 -6.15 22.93
N LEU A 176 1.09 -5.87 23.98
CA LEU A 176 1.58 -5.46 25.29
C LEU A 176 2.47 -6.54 25.94
N ARG A 177 2.16 -7.83 25.70
CA ARG A 177 2.89 -8.96 26.29
C ARG A 177 4.08 -9.45 25.45
N LEU A 178 3.94 -9.45 24.14
CA LEU A 178 4.86 -10.16 23.22
C LEU A 178 5.83 -9.25 22.47
N LEU A 179 5.56 -7.93 22.38
CA LEU A 179 6.47 -7.00 21.72
C LEU A 179 7.59 -6.56 22.64
N PRO A 180 8.86 -6.60 22.20
CA PRO A 180 9.99 -6.23 23.02
C PRO A 180 9.96 -4.75 23.41
N GLN A 181 10.32 -4.47 24.66
CA GLN A 181 10.50 -3.11 25.18
C GLN A 181 11.90 -2.62 24.77
N GLY A 182 12.04 -2.16 23.54
CA GLY A 182 13.29 -1.55 23.07
C GLY A 182 13.23 -0.02 23.17
N LYS A 183 14.21 0.60 23.83
CA LYS A 183 14.43 2.04 23.66
C LYS A 183 15.08 2.27 22.31
N PRO A 184 14.63 3.28 21.52
CA PRO A 184 15.33 3.61 20.28
C PRO A 184 16.77 4.01 20.60
N PRO A 185 17.75 3.59 19.78
CA PRO A 185 19.11 4.12 19.93
C PRO A 185 19.06 5.61 19.65
N LYS A 186 19.43 6.43 20.62
CA LYS A 186 19.46 7.91 20.62
C LYS A 186 18.32 8.58 19.83
N PRO A 187 17.34 9.22 20.50
CA PRO A 187 16.21 9.85 19.82
C PRO A 187 16.72 10.89 18.83
N LYS A 188 16.52 10.66 17.54
CA LYS A 188 16.78 11.67 16.52
C LYS A 188 15.73 12.78 16.66
N GLY A 189 16.16 14.03 16.47
CA GLY A 189 15.25 15.17 16.44
C GLY A 189 14.11 14.96 15.44
N LEU A 190 12.94 15.53 15.72
CA LEU A 190 11.81 15.51 14.78
C LEU A 190 11.96 16.69 13.83
N ASP A 191 12.06 16.43 12.54
CA ASP A 191 12.01 17.46 11.51
C ASP A 191 10.58 17.91 11.28
N ILE A 192 10.09 18.79 12.15
CA ILE A 192 8.72 19.32 12.05
C ILE A 192 8.52 20.09 10.74
N PRO A 193 9.42 20.99 10.31
CA PRO A 193 9.27 21.67 9.02
C PRO A 193 9.22 20.71 7.82
N GLY A 194 10.09 19.69 7.80
CA GLY A 194 10.07 18.64 6.77
C GLY A 194 8.77 17.85 6.76
N LEU A 195 8.25 17.46 7.95
CA LEU A 195 6.97 16.76 8.07
C LEU A 195 5.80 17.60 7.55
N ILE A 196 5.73 18.88 7.93
CA ILE A 196 4.65 19.77 7.49
C ILE A 196 4.69 19.98 5.97
N THR A 197 5.86 20.27 5.42
CA THR A 197 6.01 20.51 3.98
C THR A 197 5.76 19.26 3.15
N LEU A 198 6.20 18.08 3.60
CA LEU A 198 5.91 16.82 2.93
C LEU A 198 4.43 16.47 3.00
N THR A 199 3.80 16.61 4.18
CA THR A 199 2.37 16.33 4.35
C THR A 199 1.54 17.26 3.47
N ALA A 200 1.86 18.55 3.41
CA ALA A 200 1.20 19.50 2.53
C ALA A 200 1.37 19.13 1.05
N ALA A 201 2.58 18.78 0.61
CA ALA A 201 2.84 18.35 -0.76
C ALA A 201 2.08 17.07 -1.12
N LEU A 202 2.02 16.10 -0.21
CA LEU A 202 1.25 14.87 -0.40
C LEU A 202 -0.25 15.12 -0.43
N LEU A 203 -0.79 16.01 0.41
CA LEU A 203 -2.20 16.39 0.35
C LEU A 203 -2.55 17.04 -0.99
N LEU A 204 -1.73 18.01 -1.45
CA LEU A 204 -1.89 18.65 -2.75
C LEU A 204 -1.86 17.65 -3.93
N LEU A 205 -1.15 16.55 -3.79
CA LEU A 205 -1.03 15.52 -4.82
C LEU A 205 -2.13 14.45 -4.71
N VAL A 206 -2.34 13.90 -3.51
CA VAL A 206 -3.20 12.72 -3.29
C VAL A 206 -4.68 13.07 -3.34
N VAL A 207 -5.09 14.21 -2.75
CA VAL A 207 -6.51 14.59 -2.72
C VAL A 207 -7.10 14.74 -4.13
N PRO A 208 -6.48 15.51 -5.06
CA PRO A 208 -7.00 15.60 -6.42
C PRO A 208 -7.01 14.26 -7.16
N LEU A 209 -5.95 13.45 -7.00
CA LEU A 209 -5.87 12.15 -7.67
C LEU A 209 -6.94 11.17 -7.19
N VAL A 210 -7.29 11.21 -5.90
CA VAL A 210 -8.30 10.30 -5.33
C VAL A 210 -9.71 10.77 -5.64
N MET A 211 -9.97 12.09 -5.61
CA MET A 211 -11.33 12.63 -5.70
C MET A 211 -11.65 13.27 -7.05
N GLY A 212 -10.63 13.48 -7.90
CA GLY A 212 -10.76 14.32 -9.10
C GLY A 212 -11.78 13.78 -10.10
N HIS A 213 -11.77 12.48 -10.36
CA HIS A 213 -12.69 11.87 -11.33
C HIS A 213 -14.17 12.05 -10.92
N GLU A 214 -14.53 11.77 -9.67
CA GLU A 214 -15.93 11.88 -9.21
C GLU A 214 -16.42 13.32 -9.10
N GLN A 215 -15.51 14.30 -8.96
CA GLN A 215 -15.83 15.70 -8.91
C GLN A 215 -15.65 16.42 -10.26
N ASN A 216 -15.44 15.68 -11.34
CA ASN A 216 -15.20 16.22 -12.69
C ASN A 216 -14.04 17.23 -12.75
N TRP A 217 -12.97 16.98 -12.00
CA TRP A 217 -11.73 17.75 -12.02
C TRP A 217 -11.92 19.27 -11.90
N PRO A 218 -12.56 19.80 -10.84
CA PRO A 218 -12.74 21.23 -10.69
C PRO A 218 -11.39 21.95 -10.66
N LEU A 219 -11.38 23.22 -11.07
CA LEU A 219 -10.15 24.02 -11.25
C LEU A 219 -9.21 23.97 -10.02
N TRP A 220 -9.76 24.01 -8.81
CA TRP A 220 -8.97 23.96 -7.59
C TRP A 220 -8.17 22.65 -7.45
N MET A 221 -8.70 21.52 -7.94
CA MET A 221 -7.99 20.24 -7.92
C MET A 221 -6.86 20.21 -8.95
N GLN A 222 -7.09 20.77 -10.13
CA GLN A 222 -6.04 20.89 -11.16
C GLN A 222 -4.91 21.80 -10.67
N VAL A 223 -5.25 22.94 -10.07
CA VAL A 223 -4.29 23.86 -9.44
C VAL A 223 -3.55 23.18 -8.29
N SER A 224 -4.25 22.44 -7.44
CA SER A 224 -3.66 21.66 -6.35
C SER A 224 -2.63 20.65 -6.87
N LEU A 225 -2.97 19.91 -7.92
CA LEU A 225 -2.08 18.93 -8.54
C LEU A 225 -0.80 19.59 -9.09
N VAL A 226 -0.94 20.71 -9.80
CA VAL A 226 0.21 21.49 -10.30
C VAL A 226 1.02 22.04 -9.13
N ALA A 227 0.36 22.58 -8.09
CA ALA A 227 1.01 23.13 -6.90
C ALA A 227 1.76 22.06 -6.06
N SER A 228 1.43 20.79 -6.22
CA SER A 228 2.17 19.70 -5.54
C SER A 228 3.63 19.64 -5.95
N VAL A 229 3.95 19.98 -7.21
CA VAL A 229 5.33 19.97 -7.73
C VAL A 229 6.22 21.02 -7.03
N PRO A 230 5.87 22.33 -7.02
CA PRO A 230 6.63 23.30 -6.25
C PRO A 230 6.62 23.00 -4.74
N ALA A 231 5.55 22.43 -4.19
CA ALA A 231 5.52 22.02 -2.79
C ALA A 231 6.56 20.90 -2.49
N LEU A 232 6.76 19.93 -3.38
CA LEU A 232 7.83 18.93 -3.26
C LEU A 232 9.23 19.57 -3.40
N VAL A 233 9.38 20.60 -4.24
CA VAL A 233 10.63 21.36 -4.32
C VAL A 233 10.89 22.09 -3.01
N VAL A 234 9.89 22.77 -2.43
CA VAL A 234 10.00 23.42 -1.11
C VAL A 234 10.37 22.39 -0.04
N PHE A 235 9.74 21.23 -0.02
CA PHE A 235 10.13 20.14 0.87
C PHE A 235 11.63 19.80 0.71
N ALA A 236 12.12 19.59 -0.52
CA ALA A 236 13.52 19.27 -0.76
C ALA A 236 14.48 20.39 -0.32
N LEU A 237 14.07 21.65 -0.45
CA LEU A 237 14.86 22.80 0.04
C LEU A 237 14.88 22.86 1.57
N VAL A 238 13.75 22.59 2.23
CA VAL A 238 13.64 22.51 3.69
C VAL A 238 14.53 21.40 4.22
N GLU A 239 14.49 20.19 3.64
CA GLU A 239 15.34 19.06 3.99
C GLU A 239 16.86 19.43 3.91
N ARG A 240 17.24 20.11 2.83
CA ARG A 240 18.62 20.61 2.68
C ARG A 240 18.99 21.64 3.75
N ALA A 241 18.06 22.54 4.10
CA ALA A 241 18.29 23.56 5.13
C ALA A 241 18.41 22.92 6.52
N VAL A 242 17.56 21.95 6.85
CA VAL A 242 17.63 21.18 8.10
C VAL A 242 18.95 20.42 8.20
N ALA A 243 19.38 19.75 7.11
CA ALA A 243 20.66 19.05 7.07
C ALA A 243 21.85 19.98 7.27
N ARG A 244 21.86 21.18 6.64
CA ARG A 244 22.93 22.20 6.80
C ARG A 244 23.02 22.75 8.22
N ARG A 245 21.90 22.82 8.94
CA ARG A 245 21.84 23.26 10.34
C ARG A 245 22.18 22.16 11.35
N GLY A 246 22.62 20.98 10.89
CA GLY A 246 22.96 19.85 11.75
C GLY A 246 21.72 19.12 12.31
N GLY A 247 20.53 19.41 11.82
CA GLY A 247 19.29 18.71 12.17
C GLY A 247 19.24 17.30 11.59
N ALA A 248 18.15 16.57 11.90
CA ALA A 248 17.90 15.22 11.41
C ALA A 248 16.80 15.24 10.31
N PRO A 249 17.16 15.44 9.02
CA PRO A 249 16.20 15.50 7.93
C PRO A 249 15.43 14.18 7.78
N LEU A 250 14.23 14.23 7.20
CA LEU A 250 13.40 13.04 6.94
C LEU A 250 14.07 12.08 5.97
N VAL A 251 14.74 12.64 4.95
CA VAL A 251 15.45 11.88 3.94
C VAL A 251 16.93 12.31 3.95
N PRO A 252 17.78 11.67 4.78
CA PRO A 252 19.18 12.06 4.87
C PRO A 252 19.90 11.91 3.53
N GLY A 253 20.41 13.00 2.98
CA GLY A 253 21.10 12.99 1.70
C GLY A 253 22.32 12.04 1.63
N ARG A 254 22.96 11.76 2.78
CA ARG A 254 24.02 10.76 2.89
C ARG A 254 23.55 9.35 2.56
N VAL A 255 22.32 9.01 2.99
CA VAL A 255 21.70 7.70 2.76
C VAL A 255 21.35 7.53 1.28
N LEU A 256 20.83 8.58 0.64
CA LEU A 256 20.52 8.57 -0.80
C LEU A 256 21.76 8.38 -1.68
N LYS A 257 22.95 8.75 -1.19
CA LYS A 257 24.22 8.52 -1.90
C LYS A 257 24.70 7.07 -1.83
N THR A 258 24.08 6.24 -1.01
CA THR A 258 24.46 4.81 -0.93
C THR A 258 24.13 4.12 -2.25
N PRO A 259 25.12 3.44 -2.87
CA PRO A 259 24.90 2.76 -4.14
C PRO A 259 23.75 1.74 -4.03
N GLY A 260 22.83 1.80 -4.96
CA GLY A 260 21.69 0.87 -5.02
C GLY A 260 20.45 1.32 -4.27
N LEU A 261 20.53 2.24 -3.30
CA LEU A 261 19.35 2.63 -2.52
C LEU A 261 18.32 3.37 -3.37
N VAL A 262 18.74 4.39 -4.12
CA VAL A 262 17.82 5.16 -4.98
C VAL A 262 17.24 4.28 -6.08
N SER A 263 18.08 3.47 -6.74
CA SER A 263 17.58 2.54 -7.77
C SER A 263 16.65 1.47 -7.21
N GLY A 264 16.94 0.95 -6.02
CA GLY A 264 16.05 0.03 -5.32
C GLY A 264 14.72 0.68 -4.90
N ALA A 265 14.77 1.89 -4.35
CA ALA A 265 13.58 2.65 -3.99
C ALA A 265 12.72 2.98 -5.22
N SER A 266 13.34 3.38 -6.34
CA SER A 266 12.64 3.65 -7.60
C SER A 266 12.03 2.39 -8.20
N ALA A 267 12.76 1.26 -8.21
CA ALA A 267 12.23 -0.02 -8.68
C ALA A 267 11.02 -0.46 -7.84
N ASN A 268 11.14 -0.35 -6.51
CA ASN A 268 10.06 -0.68 -5.59
C ASN A 268 8.85 0.25 -5.76
N PHE A 269 9.10 1.55 -5.98
CA PHE A 269 8.06 2.54 -6.23
C PHE A 269 7.22 2.16 -7.45
N PHE A 270 7.84 1.95 -8.59
CA PHE A 270 7.10 1.61 -9.81
C PHE A 270 6.40 0.25 -9.74
N ALA A 271 7.03 -0.75 -9.12
CA ALA A 271 6.42 -2.05 -8.91
C ALA A 271 5.17 -1.97 -8.01
N MET A 272 5.27 -1.26 -6.88
CA MET A 272 4.17 -1.12 -5.93
C MET A 272 3.04 -0.24 -6.46
N ALA A 273 3.35 0.83 -7.19
CA ALA A 273 2.36 1.67 -7.84
C ALA A 273 1.55 0.87 -8.87
N GLY A 274 2.25 0.14 -9.75
CA GLY A 274 1.60 -0.71 -10.75
C GLY A 274 0.74 -1.81 -10.12
N TYR A 275 1.25 -2.49 -9.11
CA TYR A 275 0.52 -3.54 -8.41
C TYR A 275 -0.77 -3.04 -7.76
N ALA A 276 -0.69 -1.96 -6.98
CA ALA A 276 -1.86 -1.41 -6.30
C ALA A 276 -2.89 -0.84 -7.29
N GLY A 277 -2.42 -0.15 -8.34
CA GLY A 277 -3.28 0.37 -9.41
C GLY A 277 -3.97 -0.72 -10.22
N PHE A 278 -3.24 -1.81 -10.53
CA PHE A 278 -3.82 -2.98 -11.19
C PHE A 278 -4.91 -3.64 -10.34
N LEU A 279 -4.65 -3.87 -9.06
CA LEU A 279 -5.65 -4.46 -8.14
C LEU A 279 -6.93 -3.63 -8.10
N PHE A 280 -6.81 -2.31 -8.03
CA PHE A 280 -7.96 -1.40 -8.04
C PHE A 280 -8.72 -1.48 -9.37
N ALA A 281 -8.04 -1.27 -10.49
CA ALA A 281 -8.67 -1.25 -11.81
C ALA A 281 -9.33 -2.59 -12.15
N PHE A 282 -8.67 -3.71 -11.84
CA PHE A 282 -9.21 -5.05 -12.04
C PHE A 282 -10.45 -5.31 -11.17
N SER A 283 -10.43 -4.86 -9.89
CA SER A 283 -11.60 -4.95 -9.01
C SER A 283 -12.79 -4.16 -9.56
N GLN A 284 -12.54 -2.95 -10.08
CA GLN A 284 -13.58 -2.13 -10.71
C GLN A 284 -14.13 -2.78 -11.98
N HIS A 285 -13.25 -3.35 -12.81
CA HIS A 285 -13.66 -4.08 -14.02
C HIS A 285 -14.59 -5.25 -13.67
N MET A 286 -14.21 -6.09 -12.71
CA MET A 286 -15.00 -7.24 -12.31
C MET A 286 -16.35 -6.84 -11.70
N GLN A 287 -16.39 -5.87 -10.80
CA GLN A 287 -17.61 -5.49 -10.08
C GLN A 287 -18.49 -4.54 -10.88
N SER A 288 -17.95 -3.38 -11.29
CA SER A 288 -18.73 -2.35 -11.98
C SER A 288 -18.88 -2.61 -13.48
N GLY A 289 -17.88 -3.22 -14.11
CA GLY A 289 -17.89 -3.52 -15.55
C GLY A 289 -18.68 -4.79 -15.89
N LEU A 290 -18.41 -5.89 -15.17
CA LEU A 290 -18.99 -7.19 -15.43
C LEU A 290 -20.18 -7.56 -14.52
N GLY A 291 -20.47 -6.73 -13.51
CA GLY A 291 -21.54 -7.01 -12.54
C GLY A 291 -21.26 -8.19 -11.61
N GLU A 292 -19.97 -8.58 -11.49
CA GLU A 292 -19.60 -9.71 -10.65
C GLU A 292 -19.71 -9.39 -9.16
N SER A 293 -20.07 -10.38 -8.36
CA SER A 293 -20.12 -10.21 -6.92
C SER A 293 -18.72 -9.96 -6.34
N ALA A 294 -18.66 -9.24 -5.20
CA ALA A 294 -17.41 -9.01 -4.49
C ALA A 294 -16.71 -10.32 -4.09
N THR A 295 -17.47 -11.34 -3.72
CA THR A 295 -16.93 -12.68 -3.40
C THR A 295 -16.25 -13.31 -4.62
N ARG A 296 -16.88 -13.26 -5.79
CA ARG A 296 -16.31 -13.81 -7.02
C ARG A 296 -15.07 -13.02 -7.44
N THR A 297 -15.12 -11.69 -7.37
CA THR A 297 -13.97 -10.82 -7.60
C THR A 297 -12.81 -11.17 -6.67
N GLY A 298 -13.06 -11.34 -5.37
CA GLY A 298 -12.05 -11.74 -4.40
C GLY A 298 -11.42 -13.11 -4.72
N LEU A 299 -12.23 -14.10 -5.07
CA LEU A 299 -11.74 -15.43 -5.47
C LEU A 299 -10.90 -15.39 -6.75
N THR A 300 -11.23 -14.49 -7.67
CA THR A 300 -10.44 -14.31 -8.90
C THR A 300 -9.02 -13.81 -8.61
N PHE A 301 -8.77 -13.10 -7.50
CA PHE A 301 -7.43 -12.72 -7.06
C PHE A 301 -6.63 -13.84 -6.37
N ALA A 302 -7.22 -14.97 -6.05
CA ALA A 302 -6.55 -16.05 -5.33
C ALA A 302 -5.27 -16.57 -6.04
N PRO A 303 -5.26 -16.81 -7.37
CA PRO A 303 -4.04 -17.21 -8.08
C PRO A 303 -2.91 -16.18 -7.97
N LEU A 304 -3.24 -14.88 -8.05
CA LEU A 304 -2.29 -13.79 -7.90
C LEU A 304 -1.65 -13.82 -6.50
N ALA A 305 -2.47 -13.94 -5.45
CA ALA A 305 -2.02 -14.00 -4.06
C ALA A 305 -1.13 -15.24 -3.79
N ILE A 306 -1.53 -16.41 -4.31
CA ILE A 306 -0.73 -17.65 -4.26
C ILE A 306 0.62 -17.43 -4.96
N GLY A 307 0.61 -16.77 -6.12
CA GLY A 307 1.82 -16.41 -6.84
C GLY A 307 2.75 -15.54 -6.03
N VAL A 308 2.25 -14.44 -5.44
CA VAL A 308 3.03 -13.53 -4.58
C VAL A 308 3.64 -14.29 -3.41
N ALA A 309 2.86 -15.12 -2.72
CA ALA A 309 3.35 -15.94 -1.62
C ALA A 309 4.45 -16.91 -2.08
N THR A 310 4.24 -17.62 -3.21
CA THR A 310 5.19 -18.55 -3.79
C THR A 310 6.51 -17.86 -4.15
N GLY A 311 6.46 -16.74 -4.89
CA GLY A 311 7.65 -15.97 -5.24
C GLY A 311 8.39 -15.43 -4.02
N SER A 312 7.65 -14.89 -3.04
CA SER A 312 8.20 -14.35 -1.79
C SER A 312 8.87 -15.41 -0.90
N LEU A 313 8.43 -16.66 -0.96
CA LEU A 313 9.01 -17.76 -0.17
C LEU A 313 10.14 -18.51 -0.90
N THR A 314 10.18 -18.44 -2.23
CA THR A 314 11.12 -19.26 -3.03
C THR A 314 12.34 -18.50 -3.55
N TRP A 315 12.31 -17.15 -3.62
CA TRP A 315 13.42 -16.37 -4.15
C TRP A 315 14.77 -16.63 -3.44
N GLN A 316 14.73 -17.00 -2.15
CA GLN A 316 15.93 -17.31 -1.36
C GLN A 316 16.66 -18.56 -1.85
N LYS A 317 16.00 -19.44 -2.64
CA LYS A 317 16.61 -20.62 -3.26
C LYS A 317 17.47 -20.27 -4.47
N VAL A 318 17.31 -19.03 -4.99
CA VAL A 318 18.12 -18.54 -6.12
C VAL A 318 19.49 -18.07 -5.62
N PRO A 319 20.60 -18.49 -6.25
CA PRO A 319 21.93 -18.05 -5.88
C PRO A 319 22.06 -16.53 -5.84
N GLU A 320 22.75 -15.98 -4.84
CA GLU A 320 22.86 -14.52 -4.61
C GLU A 320 23.34 -13.74 -5.85
N ARG A 321 24.25 -14.35 -6.65
CA ARG A 321 24.76 -13.76 -7.90
C ARG A 321 23.68 -13.48 -8.94
N LEU A 322 22.56 -14.17 -8.84
CA LEU A 322 21.43 -14.07 -9.76
C LEU A 322 20.30 -13.16 -9.22
N HIS A 323 20.37 -12.67 -7.99
CA HIS A 323 19.29 -11.84 -7.42
C HIS A 323 18.99 -10.60 -8.27
N ARG A 324 20.03 -9.88 -8.74
CA ARG A 324 19.83 -8.71 -9.60
C ARG A 324 19.17 -9.04 -10.96
N PRO A 325 19.69 -9.97 -11.79
CA PRO A 325 19.03 -10.34 -13.03
C PRO A 325 17.64 -10.95 -12.77
N MET A 326 17.46 -11.73 -11.70
CA MET A 326 16.17 -12.27 -11.30
C MET A 326 15.11 -11.17 -11.08
N ILE A 327 15.44 -10.12 -10.34
CA ILE A 327 14.52 -8.98 -10.12
C ILE A 327 14.16 -8.32 -11.46
N ALA A 328 15.15 -8.02 -12.31
CA ALA A 328 14.90 -7.40 -13.60
C ALA A 328 14.05 -8.30 -14.53
N THR A 329 14.34 -9.60 -14.59
CA THR A 329 13.55 -10.56 -15.36
C THR A 329 12.13 -10.68 -14.79
N ALA A 330 11.98 -10.73 -13.46
CA ALA A 330 10.67 -10.76 -12.83
C ALA A 330 9.82 -9.51 -13.18
N CYS A 331 10.43 -8.32 -13.22
CA CYS A 331 9.73 -7.09 -13.68
C CYS A 331 9.25 -7.24 -15.14
N VAL A 332 10.07 -7.80 -16.03
CA VAL A 332 9.67 -8.00 -17.44
C VAL A 332 8.57 -9.05 -17.54
N VAL A 333 8.68 -10.17 -16.82
CA VAL A 333 7.64 -11.22 -16.80
C VAL A 333 6.32 -10.66 -16.28
N THR A 334 6.37 -9.86 -15.21
CA THR A 334 5.19 -9.18 -14.66
C THR A 334 4.59 -8.18 -15.66
N ALA A 335 5.42 -7.43 -16.38
CA ALA A 335 4.99 -6.52 -17.44
C ALA A 335 4.25 -7.25 -18.57
N VAL A 336 4.83 -8.35 -19.07
CA VAL A 336 4.18 -9.21 -20.09
C VAL A 336 2.87 -9.80 -19.55
N GLY A 337 2.85 -10.22 -18.30
CA GLY A 337 1.64 -10.75 -17.63
C GLY A 337 0.51 -9.70 -17.57
N TYR A 338 0.81 -8.44 -17.25
CA TYR A 338 -0.21 -7.38 -17.23
C TYR A 338 -0.77 -7.12 -18.63
N VAL A 339 0.08 -7.06 -19.66
CA VAL A 339 -0.38 -6.92 -21.06
C VAL A 339 -1.27 -8.10 -21.45
N ALA A 340 -0.85 -9.32 -21.13
CA ALA A 340 -1.60 -10.53 -21.47
C ALA A 340 -2.97 -10.56 -20.78
N ILE A 341 -3.06 -10.15 -19.50
CA ILE A 341 -4.35 -10.01 -18.80
C ILE A 341 -5.20 -8.93 -19.47
N GLY A 342 -4.61 -7.79 -19.85
CA GLY A 342 -5.33 -6.73 -20.57
C GLY A 342 -5.91 -7.23 -21.90
N PHE A 343 -5.18 -8.04 -22.66
CA PHE A 343 -5.68 -8.65 -23.89
C PHE A 343 -6.77 -9.68 -23.65
N ASP A 344 -6.62 -10.55 -22.62
CA ASP A 344 -7.62 -11.56 -22.25
C ASP A 344 -8.96 -10.92 -21.86
N MET A 345 -8.89 -9.72 -21.25
CA MET A 345 -10.05 -8.94 -20.82
C MET A 345 -10.66 -8.04 -21.90
N ARG A 346 -9.93 -7.78 -22.99
CA ARG A 346 -10.31 -6.77 -24.02
C ARG A 346 -11.65 -7.03 -24.70
N SER A 347 -12.07 -8.28 -24.81
CA SER A 347 -13.32 -8.68 -25.47
C SER A 347 -14.55 -8.67 -24.56
N GLY A 348 -14.55 -7.93 -23.46
CA GLY A 348 -15.66 -7.84 -22.52
C GLY A 348 -15.94 -9.13 -21.75
N GLY A 349 -15.00 -10.07 -21.79
CA GLY A 349 -15.12 -11.38 -21.17
C GLY A 349 -14.75 -11.42 -19.68
N HIS A 350 -15.30 -12.42 -18.99
CA HIS A 350 -14.97 -12.72 -17.60
C HIS A 350 -13.54 -13.29 -17.41
N GLY A 351 -12.73 -13.27 -18.45
CA GLY A 351 -11.47 -13.98 -18.52
C GLY A 351 -11.65 -15.49 -18.76
N GLY A 352 -10.87 -16.04 -19.66
CA GLY A 352 -10.87 -17.47 -19.94
C GLY A 352 -10.06 -18.29 -18.92
N LEU A 353 -9.79 -19.55 -19.26
CA LEU A 353 -8.89 -20.42 -18.46
C LEU A 353 -7.48 -19.85 -18.35
N ALA A 354 -7.09 -18.89 -19.19
CA ALA A 354 -5.78 -18.24 -19.16
C ALA A 354 -5.62 -17.27 -17.98
N LEU A 355 -6.69 -16.60 -17.56
CA LEU A 355 -6.65 -15.56 -16.52
C LEU A 355 -6.01 -16.03 -15.19
N PRO A 356 -6.42 -17.17 -14.59
CA PRO A 356 -5.80 -17.65 -13.35
C PRO A 356 -4.31 -17.95 -13.51
N ALA A 357 -3.90 -18.49 -14.66
CA ALA A 357 -2.50 -18.78 -14.95
C ALA A 357 -1.68 -17.49 -15.10
N LEU A 358 -2.22 -16.48 -15.82
CA LEU A 358 -1.59 -15.18 -15.98
C LEU A 358 -1.46 -14.44 -14.64
N GLN A 359 -2.49 -14.48 -13.82
CA GLN A 359 -2.45 -13.89 -12.47
C GLN A 359 -1.44 -14.57 -11.57
N LEU A 360 -1.33 -15.91 -11.63
CA LEU A 360 -0.32 -16.66 -10.90
C LEU A 360 1.10 -16.22 -11.32
N VAL A 361 1.35 -16.07 -12.62
CA VAL A 361 2.64 -15.62 -13.16
C VAL A 361 2.97 -14.21 -12.70
N VAL A 362 2.00 -13.27 -12.81
CA VAL A 362 2.16 -11.88 -12.31
C VAL A 362 2.45 -11.89 -10.81
N GLY A 363 1.73 -12.71 -10.03
CA GLY A 363 1.95 -12.85 -8.60
C GLY A 363 3.36 -13.37 -8.27
N ILE A 364 3.81 -14.45 -8.92
CA ILE A 364 5.17 -14.98 -8.74
C ILE A 364 6.21 -13.90 -9.06
N GLY A 365 6.05 -13.19 -10.17
CA GLY A 365 6.89 -12.06 -10.55
C GLY A 365 6.95 -10.99 -9.46
N MET A 366 5.80 -10.56 -8.93
CA MET A 366 5.73 -9.59 -7.83
C MET A 366 6.44 -10.08 -6.57
N GLY A 367 6.33 -11.36 -6.21
CA GLY A 367 7.06 -11.95 -5.10
C GLY A 367 8.58 -11.93 -5.31
N TYR A 368 9.05 -12.23 -6.53
CA TYR A 368 10.46 -12.15 -6.92
C TYR A 368 10.98 -10.71 -7.08
N ILE A 369 10.12 -9.71 -7.16
CA ILE A 369 10.50 -8.29 -7.14
C ILE A 369 10.61 -7.81 -5.71
N THR A 370 9.52 -7.85 -4.97
CA THR A 370 9.35 -7.11 -3.70
C THR A 370 10.22 -7.63 -2.57
N SER A 371 10.31 -8.95 -2.42
CA SER A 371 11.02 -9.58 -1.30
C SER A 371 12.55 -9.44 -1.40
N PRO A 372 13.21 -9.73 -2.55
CA PRO A 372 14.66 -9.58 -2.65
C PRO A 372 15.12 -8.13 -2.84
N LEU A 373 14.26 -7.26 -3.41
CA LEU A 373 14.64 -5.90 -3.76
C LEU A 373 15.15 -5.11 -2.55
N LEU A 374 14.48 -5.26 -1.42
CA LEU A 374 14.90 -4.63 -0.17
C LEU A 374 16.27 -5.12 0.28
N THR A 375 16.48 -6.45 0.28
CA THR A 375 17.75 -7.06 0.67
C THR A 375 18.90 -6.58 -0.22
N VAL A 376 18.68 -6.51 -1.53
CA VAL A 376 19.69 -6.07 -2.50
C VAL A 376 19.94 -4.56 -2.40
N ALA A 377 18.91 -3.74 -2.24
CA ALA A 377 19.03 -2.29 -2.13
C ALA A 377 19.74 -1.86 -0.84
N LEU A 378 19.58 -2.61 0.25
CA LEU A 378 20.19 -2.32 1.54
C LEU A 378 21.55 -3.00 1.74
N ALA A 379 22.02 -3.82 0.80
CA ALA A 379 23.23 -4.62 0.96
C ALA A 379 24.51 -3.79 1.21
N GLN A 380 24.57 -2.56 0.72
CA GLN A 380 25.70 -1.64 0.87
C GLN A 380 25.47 -0.53 1.90
N VAL A 381 24.34 -0.55 2.60
CA VAL A 381 24.03 0.43 3.64
C VAL A 381 24.79 0.09 4.92
N LYS A 382 25.46 1.10 5.48
CA LYS A 382 26.17 0.94 6.77
C LYS A 382 25.17 0.63 7.89
N PRO A 383 25.52 -0.20 8.89
CA PRO A 383 24.62 -0.51 10.01
C PRO A 383 24.02 0.72 10.71
N ALA A 384 24.80 1.80 10.85
CA ALA A 384 24.36 3.07 11.44
C ALA A 384 23.25 3.78 10.63
N ASP A 385 23.17 3.53 9.32
CA ASP A 385 22.21 4.14 8.39
C ASP A 385 21.05 3.20 8.00
N ALA A 386 21.08 1.96 8.48
CA ALA A 386 20.10 0.93 8.08
C ALA A 386 18.64 1.32 8.36
N ALA A 387 18.39 1.94 9.51
CA ALA A 387 17.05 2.42 9.87
C ALA A 387 16.54 3.53 8.93
N ASP A 388 17.42 4.49 8.59
CA ASP A 388 17.06 5.57 7.67
C ASP A 388 16.82 5.06 6.24
N ALA A 389 17.68 4.15 5.75
CA ALA A 389 17.56 3.56 4.44
C ALA A 389 16.29 2.68 4.31
N SER A 390 16.00 1.87 5.32
CA SER A 390 14.76 1.09 5.40
C SER A 390 13.52 1.99 5.43
N GLY A 391 13.59 3.10 6.17
CA GLY A 391 12.54 4.11 6.19
C GLY A 391 12.27 4.71 4.81
N VAL A 392 13.31 5.06 4.05
CA VAL A 392 13.18 5.56 2.67
C VAL A 392 12.52 4.53 1.77
N MET A 393 12.96 3.26 1.82
CA MET A 393 12.38 2.17 1.01
C MET A 393 10.91 1.94 1.32
N THR A 394 10.56 1.89 2.61
CA THR A 394 9.17 1.66 3.05
C THR A 394 8.27 2.82 2.69
N THR A 395 8.72 4.06 2.94
CA THR A 395 7.98 5.28 2.60
C THR A 395 7.73 5.35 1.10
N ALA A 396 8.76 5.09 0.28
CA ALA A 396 8.62 5.05 -1.17
C ALA A 396 7.56 4.03 -1.63
N ALA A 397 7.57 2.81 -1.06
CA ALA A 397 6.60 1.77 -1.38
C ALA A 397 5.17 2.16 -1.02
N GLN A 398 4.97 2.77 0.14
CA GLN A 398 3.65 3.16 0.62
C GLN A 398 3.06 4.32 -0.19
N ILE A 399 3.87 5.35 -0.45
CA ILE A 399 3.47 6.48 -1.32
C ILE A 399 3.14 5.94 -2.72
N ALA A 400 3.94 5.01 -3.23
CA ALA A 400 3.72 4.39 -4.53
C ALA A 400 2.37 3.68 -4.63
N GLN A 401 1.95 2.92 -3.61
CA GLN A 401 0.66 2.25 -3.60
C GLN A 401 -0.49 3.25 -3.70
N VAL A 402 -0.45 4.32 -2.92
CA VAL A 402 -1.48 5.36 -2.94
C VAL A 402 -1.53 6.07 -4.29
N LEU A 403 -0.37 6.50 -4.79
CA LEU A 403 -0.28 7.16 -6.09
C LEU A 403 -0.65 6.22 -7.23
N GLY A 404 -0.33 4.93 -7.11
CA GLY A 404 -0.71 3.90 -8.06
C GLY A 404 -2.22 3.73 -8.15
N VAL A 405 -2.91 3.57 -7.02
CA VAL A 405 -4.38 3.51 -7.00
C VAL A 405 -4.98 4.79 -7.57
N ALA A 406 -4.48 5.96 -7.16
CA ALA A 406 -5.00 7.24 -7.60
C ALA A 406 -4.76 7.46 -9.10
N ALA A 407 -3.53 7.26 -9.61
CA ALA A 407 -3.19 7.54 -11.01
C ALA A 407 -3.80 6.51 -11.97
N TYR A 408 -3.56 5.23 -11.75
CA TYR A 408 -4.11 4.18 -12.63
C TYR A 408 -5.62 4.03 -12.47
N GLY A 409 -6.14 4.26 -11.25
CA GLY A 409 -7.58 4.29 -10.98
C GLY A 409 -8.27 5.43 -11.71
N SER A 410 -7.71 6.64 -11.72
CA SER A 410 -8.25 7.78 -12.49
C SER A 410 -8.26 7.51 -13.98
N VAL A 411 -7.21 6.86 -14.50
CA VAL A 411 -7.18 6.46 -15.93
C VAL A 411 -8.26 5.44 -16.24
N TYR A 412 -8.40 4.40 -15.38
CA TYR A 412 -9.44 3.39 -15.56
C TYR A 412 -10.84 4.03 -15.55
N LEU A 413 -11.14 4.83 -14.53
CA LEU A 413 -12.43 5.49 -14.37
C LEU A 413 -12.72 6.50 -15.49
N GLY A 414 -11.70 7.26 -15.92
CA GLY A 414 -11.84 8.22 -17.03
C GLY A 414 -11.96 7.59 -18.41
N THR A 415 -11.51 6.32 -18.56
CA THR A 415 -11.64 5.59 -19.83
C THR A 415 -12.93 4.77 -19.87
N ALA A 416 -13.48 4.39 -18.72
CA ALA A 416 -14.74 3.67 -18.58
C ALA A 416 -15.96 4.62 -18.68
N ASP A 417 -16.02 5.46 -19.70
CA ASP A 417 -17.05 6.52 -19.89
C ASP A 417 -18.47 5.98 -20.14
N GLY A 418 -18.65 4.68 -20.36
CA GLY A 418 -19.92 4.00 -20.59
C GLY A 418 -20.27 3.00 -19.50
N GLN A 419 -21.58 2.75 -19.29
CA GLN A 419 -22.01 1.59 -18.52
C GLN A 419 -21.96 0.36 -19.42
N GLY A 420 -21.18 -0.65 -19.05
CA GLY A 420 -21.17 -1.94 -19.73
C GLY A 420 -19.79 -2.58 -19.85
N ALA A 421 -19.81 -3.86 -20.20
CA ALA A 421 -18.62 -4.72 -20.26
C ALA A 421 -17.57 -4.22 -21.26
N ASP A 422 -18.00 -3.72 -22.42
CA ASP A 422 -17.07 -3.30 -23.49
C ASP A 422 -16.26 -2.04 -23.11
N SER A 423 -16.92 -1.02 -22.53
CA SER A 423 -16.24 0.19 -22.05
C SER A 423 -15.24 -0.14 -20.93
N SER A 424 -15.67 -0.97 -19.98
CA SER A 424 -14.84 -1.44 -18.88
C SER A 424 -13.67 -2.31 -19.37
N ALA A 425 -13.88 -3.16 -20.41
CA ALA A 425 -12.84 -3.98 -21.03
C ALA A 425 -11.79 -3.11 -21.74
N HIS A 426 -12.21 -2.03 -22.40
CA HIS A 426 -11.27 -1.07 -22.97
C HIS A 426 -10.47 -0.35 -21.89
N ALA A 427 -11.12 0.07 -20.80
CA ALA A 427 -10.49 0.75 -19.68
C ALA A 427 -9.45 -0.11 -18.96
N ILE A 428 -9.74 -1.40 -18.70
CA ILE A 428 -8.77 -2.31 -18.08
C ILE A 428 -7.59 -2.58 -19.01
N PHE A 429 -7.81 -2.68 -20.31
CA PHE A 429 -6.74 -2.85 -21.29
C PHE A 429 -5.79 -1.65 -21.32
N VAL A 430 -6.31 -0.42 -21.40
CA VAL A 430 -5.50 0.81 -21.36
C VAL A 430 -4.73 0.91 -20.05
N THR A 431 -5.39 0.62 -18.93
CA THR A 431 -4.74 0.62 -17.60
C THR A 431 -3.62 -0.43 -17.54
N ALA A 432 -3.84 -1.63 -18.07
CA ALA A 432 -2.83 -2.68 -18.11
C ALA A 432 -1.58 -2.26 -18.91
N LEU A 433 -1.74 -1.53 -20.03
CA LEU A 433 -0.61 -0.98 -20.79
C LEU A 433 0.20 0.03 -19.99
N LEU A 434 -0.46 0.90 -19.22
CA LEU A 434 0.23 1.89 -18.38
C LEU A 434 0.93 1.23 -17.18
N VAL A 435 0.29 0.25 -16.55
CA VAL A 435 0.92 -0.55 -15.47
C VAL A 435 2.14 -1.29 -16.01
N THR A 436 2.06 -1.80 -17.25
CA THR A 436 3.19 -2.42 -17.95
C THR A 436 4.36 -1.45 -18.12
N ALA A 437 4.08 -0.21 -18.55
CA ALA A 437 5.12 0.81 -18.64
C ALA A 437 5.78 1.06 -17.26
N GLY A 438 5.00 1.11 -16.19
CA GLY A 438 5.51 1.18 -14.82
C GLY A 438 6.41 -0.02 -14.46
N ALA A 439 6.00 -1.25 -14.79
CA ALA A 439 6.80 -2.44 -14.54
C ALA A 439 8.13 -2.45 -15.35
N LEU A 440 8.14 -1.92 -16.56
CA LEU A 440 9.36 -1.74 -17.35
C LEU A 440 10.28 -0.66 -16.75
N LEU A 441 9.74 0.45 -16.21
CA LEU A 441 10.52 1.43 -15.47
C LEU A 441 11.11 0.80 -14.19
N SER A 442 10.38 -0.07 -13.52
CA SER A 442 10.90 -0.87 -12.39
C SER A 442 12.07 -1.75 -12.84
N ALA A 443 11.96 -2.42 -13.99
CA ALA A 443 13.04 -3.23 -14.57
C ALA A 443 14.29 -2.40 -14.85
N LEU A 444 14.14 -1.23 -15.49
CA LEU A 444 15.25 -0.31 -15.79
C LEU A 444 15.94 0.18 -14.51
N ALA A 445 15.17 0.50 -13.47
CA ALA A 445 15.72 0.86 -12.17
C ALA A 445 16.44 -0.32 -11.52
N ALA A 446 15.91 -1.54 -11.60
CA ALA A 446 16.53 -2.75 -11.07
C ALA A 446 17.86 -3.09 -11.75
N LEU A 447 18.02 -2.78 -13.03
CA LEU A 447 19.29 -2.95 -13.76
C LEU A 447 20.41 -2.04 -13.23
N ARG A 448 20.08 -0.98 -12.49
CA ARG A 448 21.05 -0.07 -11.84
C ARG A 448 21.40 -0.50 -10.41
N LEU A 449 20.84 -1.59 -9.90
CA LEU A 449 21.22 -2.16 -8.61
C LEU A 449 22.71 -2.58 -8.63
N PRO A 450 23.44 -2.41 -7.52
CA PRO A 450 24.86 -2.72 -7.45
C PRO A 450 25.09 -4.23 -7.64
N ARG A 451 26.17 -4.58 -8.35
CA ARG A 451 26.68 -5.95 -8.35
C ARG A 451 27.42 -6.19 -7.03
N LYS A 452 27.15 -7.32 -6.37
CA LYS A 452 27.99 -7.72 -5.24
C LYS A 452 29.42 -7.86 -5.77
N ARG A 453 30.39 -7.08 -5.21
CA ARG A 453 31.79 -7.33 -5.50
C ARG A 453 32.09 -8.74 -4.98
N GLN A 454 32.56 -9.61 -5.84
CA GLN A 454 33.20 -10.84 -5.40
C GLN A 454 34.44 -10.38 -4.60
N THR A 455 34.38 -10.56 -3.28
CA THR A 455 35.60 -10.59 -2.49
C THR A 455 36.33 -11.86 -2.93
N ALA A 456 37.40 -11.65 -3.71
CA ALA A 456 38.36 -12.69 -4.09
C ALA A 456 39.02 -13.24 -2.82
#